data_7c47225b67d1e2accbf5aec6644e27f2
#
_entry.id   7c47225b67d1e2accbf5aec6644e27f2
#
_cell.length_a   1.000
_cell.length_b   1.000
_cell.length_c   1.000
_cell.angle_alpha   90.00
_cell.angle_beta   90.00
_cell.angle_gamma   90.00
#
_symmetry.space_group_name_H-M   'P 1'
#
loop_
_entity.id
_entity.type
_entity.pdbx_description
1 polymer ?
#
loop_
_entity_poly.entity_id
_entity_poly.type
_entity_poly.pdbx_seq_one_letter_code
_entity_poly.pdbx_strand_id
1 'polypeptide(L)'
;MTWGVETLGLYLHLARAAERRSRPLVRDRMLLMGAVIASRLNLSPVAAYCRHRVLQHNPGHMVARWPTIEAALDQDDFLIWLKQLTRKYGPEVAEQWADTLGIVRKGERATYFSDGEYAAAVLGMGWDDMQAQFGPADAQS
;
A
#
# COMPACT_ATOMS: atom_id res chain seq x y z
N MET A 1 -12.40 -8.90 7.84
CA MET A 1 -11.15 -9.64 7.68
C MET A 1 -9.98 -8.71 7.95
N THR A 2 -9.08 -9.10 8.83
CA THR A 2 -7.94 -8.28 9.21
C THR A 2 -6.67 -8.87 8.61
N TRP A 3 -6.02 -8.13 7.72
CA TRP A 3 -4.75 -8.52 7.11
C TRP A 3 -3.61 -7.84 7.87
N GLY A 4 -2.53 -8.58 8.13
CA GLY A 4 -1.40 -8.08 8.88
C GLY A 4 -0.31 -7.47 8.02
N VAL A 5 0.81 -7.15 8.68
CA VAL A 5 1.95 -6.48 8.04
C VAL A 5 2.59 -7.34 6.94
N GLU A 6 2.54 -8.67 7.06
CA GLU A 6 3.09 -9.54 6.03
C GLU A 6 2.28 -9.45 4.73
N THR A 7 0.95 -9.35 4.85
CA THR A 7 0.08 -9.12 3.69
C THR A 7 0.32 -7.74 3.10
N LEU A 8 0.54 -6.74 3.95
CA LEU A 8 0.95 -5.41 3.48
C LEU A 8 2.22 -5.52 2.63
N GLY A 9 3.25 -6.18 3.15
CA GLY A 9 4.50 -6.38 2.43
C GLY A 9 4.31 -7.06 1.08
N LEU A 10 3.42 -8.05 1.02
CA LEU A 10 3.08 -8.74 -0.22
C LEU A 10 2.62 -7.75 -1.30
N TYR A 11 1.64 -6.91 -0.99
CA TYR A 11 1.12 -5.95 -1.97
C TYR A 11 2.16 -4.88 -2.34
N LEU A 12 2.97 -4.43 -1.39
CA LEU A 12 4.01 -3.45 -1.67
C LEU A 12 5.10 -4.04 -2.59
N HIS A 13 5.49 -5.29 -2.39
CA HIS A 13 6.41 -5.98 -3.29
C HIS A 13 5.82 -6.14 -4.69
N LEU A 14 4.54 -6.48 -4.78
CA LEU A 14 3.87 -6.60 -6.08
C LEU A 14 3.77 -5.25 -6.79
N ALA A 15 3.53 -4.17 -6.06
CA ALA A 15 3.55 -2.82 -6.62
C ALA A 15 4.92 -2.50 -7.21
N ARG A 16 5.99 -2.82 -6.49
CA ARG A 16 7.36 -2.59 -6.97
C ARG A 16 7.68 -3.44 -8.20
N ALA A 17 7.24 -4.70 -8.21
CA ALA A 17 7.42 -5.59 -9.36
C ALA A 17 6.67 -5.06 -10.59
N ALA A 18 5.44 -4.58 -10.41
CA ALA A 18 4.66 -3.99 -11.50
C ALA A 18 5.33 -2.73 -12.05
N GLU A 19 5.90 -1.90 -11.18
CA GLU A 19 6.64 -0.71 -11.58
C GLU A 19 7.85 -1.08 -12.44
N ARG A 20 8.63 -2.06 -12.01
CA ARG A 20 9.80 -2.55 -12.77
C ARG A 20 9.42 -3.13 -14.12
N ARG A 21 8.20 -3.66 -14.25
CA ARG A 21 7.68 -4.25 -15.49
C ARG A 21 6.87 -3.26 -16.33
N SER A 22 6.88 -2.00 -15.95
CA SER A 22 6.16 -0.92 -16.65
C SER A 22 4.66 -1.20 -16.78
N ARG A 23 4.04 -1.66 -15.68
CA ARG A 23 2.60 -1.92 -15.60
C ARG A 23 1.96 -0.96 -14.59
N PRO A 24 1.76 0.31 -14.96
CA PRO A 24 1.34 1.33 -14.00
C PRO A 24 -0.07 1.11 -13.43
N LEU A 25 -1.00 0.55 -14.21
CA LEU A 25 -2.35 0.29 -13.71
C LEU A 25 -2.35 -0.79 -12.64
N VAL A 26 -1.58 -1.84 -12.82
CA VAL A 26 -1.43 -2.92 -11.83
C VAL A 26 -0.72 -2.38 -10.60
N ARG A 27 0.35 -1.58 -10.79
CA ARG A 27 1.05 -0.94 -9.68
C ARG A 27 0.10 -0.14 -8.82
N ASP A 28 -0.74 0.68 -9.42
CA ASP A 28 -1.68 1.54 -8.69
C ASP A 28 -2.67 0.70 -7.87
N ARG A 29 -3.15 -0.40 -8.44
CA ARG A 29 -4.07 -1.28 -7.72
C ARG A 29 -3.39 -1.94 -6.51
N MET A 30 -2.15 -2.38 -6.68
CA MET A 30 -1.37 -2.97 -5.57
C MET A 30 -1.05 -1.93 -4.50
N LEU A 31 -0.69 -0.71 -4.91
CA LEU A 31 -0.45 0.38 -3.96
C LEU A 31 -1.71 0.69 -3.15
N LEU A 32 -2.89 0.67 -3.76
CA LEU A 32 -4.14 0.95 -3.06
C LEU A 32 -4.54 -0.19 -2.12
N MET A 33 -4.31 -1.45 -2.51
CA MET A 33 -4.49 -2.57 -1.59
C MET A 33 -3.59 -2.41 -0.37
N GLY A 34 -2.32 -2.09 -0.61
CA GLY A 34 -1.35 -1.81 0.47
C GLY A 34 -1.76 -0.62 1.33
N ALA A 35 -2.24 0.45 0.70
CA ALA A 35 -2.68 1.65 1.42
C ALA A 35 -3.82 1.35 2.40
N VAL A 36 -4.79 0.54 1.97
CA VAL A 36 -5.92 0.15 2.83
C VAL A 36 -5.42 -0.65 4.04
N ILE A 37 -4.54 -1.62 3.81
CA ILE A 37 -3.98 -2.43 4.90
C ILE A 37 -3.17 -1.55 5.85
N ALA A 38 -2.32 -0.68 5.31
CA ALA A 38 -1.51 0.23 6.11
C ALA A 38 -2.38 1.13 6.98
N SER A 39 -3.46 1.67 6.41
CA SER A 39 -4.41 2.49 7.17
C SER A 39 -5.00 1.72 8.36
N ARG A 40 -5.41 0.47 8.12
CA ARG A 40 -5.98 -0.38 9.18
C ARG A 40 -4.96 -0.81 10.23
N LEU A 41 -3.68 -0.78 9.89
CA LEU A 41 -2.59 -1.06 10.83
C LEU A 41 -2.05 0.20 11.51
N ASN A 42 -2.71 1.34 11.33
CA ASN A 42 -2.28 2.64 11.86
C ASN A 42 -0.92 3.10 11.32
N LEU A 43 -0.63 2.73 10.07
CA LEU A 43 0.57 3.17 9.35
C LEU A 43 0.18 4.25 8.35
N SER A 44 -0.40 5.36 8.85
CA SER A 44 -0.90 6.46 8.02
C SER A 44 0.12 7.02 7.03
N PRO A 45 1.41 7.17 7.38
CA PRO A 45 2.40 7.64 6.40
C PRO A 45 2.55 6.72 5.20
N VAL A 46 2.47 5.40 5.40
CA VAL A 46 2.53 4.42 4.30
C VAL A 46 1.31 4.58 3.41
N ALA A 47 0.12 4.67 4.00
CA ALA A 47 -1.13 4.85 3.24
C ALA A 47 -1.10 6.15 2.43
N ALA A 48 -0.64 7.24 3.03
CA ALA A 48 -0.53 8.53 2.36
C ALA A 48 0.49 8.52 1.21
N TYR A 49 1.63 7.85 1.41
CA TYR A 49 2.64 7.70 0.36
C TYR A 49 2.07 6.93 -0.84
N CYS A 50 1.41 5.80 -0.58
CA CYS A 50 0.81 5.00 -1.66
C CYS A 50 -0.24 5.80 -2.43
N ARG A 51 -1.11 6.52 -1.71
CA ARG A 51 -2.11 7.40 -2.34
C ARG A 51 -1.44 8.45 -3.22
N HIS A 52 -0.39 9.09 -2.71
CA HIS A 52 0.35 10.10 -3.43
C HIS A 52 0.91 9.56 -4.75
N ARG A 53 1.52 8.37 -4.72
CA ARG A 53 2.08 7.73 -5.93
C ARG A 53 1.00 7.41 -6.96
N VAL A 54 -0.16 6.94 -6.53
CA VAL A 54 -1.29 6.68 -7.43
C VAL A 54 -1.73 7.98 -8.10
N LEU A 55 -1.87 9.05 -7.34
CA LEU A 55 -2.34 10.34 -7.88
C LEU A 55 -1.29 11.05 -8.74
N GLN A 56 0.00 10.78 -8.54
CA GLN A 56 1.04 11.26 -9.45
C GLN A 56 0.87 10.66 -10.84
N HIS A 57 0.52 9.39 -10.92
CA HIS A 57 0.30 8.69 -12.19
C HIS A 57 -1.09 9.02 -12.78
N ASN A 58 -2.12 9.03 -11.93
CA ASN A 58 -3.50 9.26 -12.37
C ASN A 58 -4.20 10.27 -11.46
N PRO A 59 -4.04 11.59 -11.72
CA PRO A 59 -4.68 12.62 -10.90
C PRO A 59 -6.19 12.54 -10.86
N GLY A 60 -6.81 11.91 -11.86
CA GLY A 60 -8.26 11.74 -11.95
C GLY A 60 -8.79 10.48 -11.26
N HIS A 61 -7.93 9.70 -10.58
CA HIS A 61 -8.38 8.51 -9.87
C HIS A 61 -9.42 8.87 -8.81
N MET A 62 -10.40 7.99 -8.59
CA MET A 62 -11.48 8.25 -7.64
C MET A 62 -11.00 8.53 -6.22
N VAL A 63 -9.83 8.00 -5.84
CA VAL A 63 -9.27 8.20 -4.51
C VAL A 63 -8.95 9.67 -4.22
N ALA A 64 -8.83 10.50 -5.25
CA ALA A 64 -8.63 11.93 -5.10
C ALA A 64 -9.83 12.65 -4.46
N ARG A 65 -11.01 12.03 -4.48
CA ARG A 65 -12.22 12.61 -3.88
C ARG A 65 -12.11 12.80 -2.37
N TRP A 66 -11.24 12.04 -1.72
CA TRP A 66 -11.10 12.05 -0.26
C TRP A 66 -9.68 12.44 0.11
N PRO A 67 -9.50 13.21 1.19
CA PRO A 67 -8.17 13.73 1.54
C PRO A 67 -7.19 12.66 2.00
N THR A 68 -7.70 11.53 2.51
CA THR A 68 -6.87 10.44 3.02
C THR A 68 -7.52 9.09 2.70
N ILE A 69 -6.75 8.02 2.81
CA ILE A 69 -7.28 6.65 2.69
C ILE A 69 -8.27 6.38 3.84
N GLU A 70 -7.96 6.87 5.04
CA GLU A 70 -8.84 6.73 6.20
C GLU A 70 -10.23 7.33 5.92
N ALA A 71 -10.26 8.51 5.33
CA ALA A 71 -11.53 9.16 4.95
C ALA A 71 -12.25 8.36 3.86
N ALA A 72 -11.52 7.82 2.88
CA ALA A 72 -12.11 7.00 1.82
C ALA A 72 -12.77 5.74 2.38
N LEU A 73 -12.18 5.13 3.41
CA LEU A 73 -12.70 3.91 4.01
C LEU A 73 -14.05 4.12 4.73
N ASP A 74 -14.46 5.35 4.97
CA ASP A 74 -15.77 5.69 5.53
C ASP A 74 -16.84 5.91 4.44
N GLN A 75 -16.48 5.76 3.16
CA GLN A 75 -17.35 6.07 2.03
C GLN A 75 -17.80 4.81 1.30
N ASP A 76 -19.10 4.67 1.09
CA ASP A 76 -19.68 3.49 0.43
C ASP A 76 -19.13 3.28 -0.98
N ASP A 77 -18.97 4.35 -1.75
CA ASP A 77 -18.44 4.26 -3.12
C ASP A 77 -17.04 3.63 -3.14
N PHE A 78 -16.19 4.04 -2.20
CA PHE A 78 -14.85 3.47 -2.10
C PHE A 78 -14.91 2.01 -1.66
N LEU A 79 -15.75 1.67 -0.69
CA LEU A 79 -15.87 0.31 -0.18
C LEU A 79 -16.39 -0.65 -1.26
N ILE A 80 -17.32 -0.21 -2.10
CA ILE A 80 -17.83 -1.02 -3.23
C ILE A 80 -16.68 -1.29 -4.21
N TRP A 81 -15.94 -0.26 -4.56
CA TRP A 81 -14.79 -0.38 -5.45
C TRP A 81 -13.72 -1.31 -4.86
N LEU A 82 -13.42 -1.14 -3.57
CA LEU A 82 -12.43 -1.96 -2.86
C LEU A 82 -12.85 -3.44 -2.86
N LYS A 83 -14.13 -3.73 -2.67
CA LYS A 83 -14.65 -5.09 -2.70
C LYS A 83 -14.42 -5.74 -4.06
N GLN A 84 -14.65 -5.01 -5.15
CA GLN A 84 -14.39 -5.49 -6.51
C GLN A 84 -12.89 -5.73 -6.73
N LEU A 85 -12.05 -4.83 -6.25
CA LEU A 85 -10.60 -4.95 -6.35
C LEU A 85 -10.11 -6.18 -5.57
N THR A 86 -10.64 -6.40 -4.37
CA THR A 86 -10.29 -7.54 -3.52
C THR A 86 -10.69 -8.88 -4.16
N ARG A 87 -11.81 -8.92 -4.86
CA ARG A 87 -12.21 -10.13 -5.59
C ARG A 87 -11.20 -10.51 -6.67
N LYS A 88 -10.65 -9.50 -7.35
CA LYS A 88 -9.71 -9.72 -8.45
C LYS A 88 -8.28 -9.96 -7.95
N TYR A 89 -7.87 -9.26 -6.91
CA TYR A 89 -6.49 -9.26 -6.41
C TYR A 89 -6.42 -9.58 -4.91
N GLY A 90 -7.25 -10.49 -4.43
CA GLY A 90 -7.21 -10.90 -3.02
C GLY A 90 -5.88 -11.55 -2.65
N PRO A 91 -5.64 -11.79 -1.35
CA PRO A 91 -4.35 -12.32 -0.88
C PRO A 91 -3.92 -13.63 -1.53
N GLU A 92 -4.86 -14.53 -1.81
CA GLU A 92 -4.54 -15.81 -2.46
C GLU A 92 -3.98 -15.61 -3.87
N VAL A 93 -4.62 -14.75 -4.66
CA VAL A 93 -4.16 -14.41 -6.01
C VAL A 93 -2.81 -13.70 -5.93
N ALA A 94 -2.67 -12.77 -4.99
CA ALA A 94 -1.44 -12.02 -4.79
C ALA A 94 -0.27 -12.95 -4.41
N GLU A 95 -0.51 -13.92 -3.52
CA GLU A 95 0.51 -14.91 -3.13
C GLU A 95 0.96 -15.75 -4.33
N GLN A 96 0.02 -16.24 -5.13
CA GLN A 96 0.37 -17.01 -6.33
C GLN A 96 1.19 -16.18 -7.31
N TRP A 97 0.83 -14.92 -7.46
CA TRP A 97 1.57 -14.03 -8.35
C TRP A 97 2.98 -13.76 -7.82
N ALA A 98 3.13 -13.52 -6.53
CA ALA A 98 4.45 -13.34 -5.92
C ALA A 98 5.33 -14.59 -6.10
N ASP A 99 4.75 -15.78 -5.91
CA ASP A 99 5.47 -17.04 -6.13
C ASP A 99 5.94 -17.17 -7.59
N THR A 100 5.06 -16.86 -8.53
CA THR A 100 5.39 -16.87 -9.96
C THR A 100 6.53 -15.91 -10.30
N LEU A 101 6.57 -14.76 -9.63
CA LEU A 101 7.62 -13.76 -9.86
C LEU A 101 8.89 -14.03 -9.07
N GLY A 102 8.91 -15.07 -8.25
CA GLY A 102 10.09 -15.40 -7.44
C GLY A 102 10.35 -14.45 -6.30
N ILE A 103 9.32 -13.78 -5.80
CA ILE A 103 9.45 -12.83 -4.68
C ILE A 103 9.51 -13.63 -3.39
N VAL A 104 10.68 -13.61 -2.73
CA VAL A 104 10.89 -14.31 -1.47
C VAL A 104 10.71 -13.32 -0.32
N ARG A 105 9.77 -13.61 0.60
CA ARG A 105 9.41 -12.73 1.71
C ARG A 105 9.48 -13.40 3.08
N LYS A 106 9.77 -14.70 3.14
CA LYS A 106 9.79 -15.46 4.38
C LYS A 106 10.84 -14.88 5.33
N GLY A 107 10.41 -14.51 6.52
CA GLY A 107 11.28 -13.94 7.55
C GLY A 107 11.71 -12.49 7.31
N GLU A 108 11.30 -11.88 6.21
CA GLU A 108 11.73 -10.53 5.84
C GLU A 108 11.33 -9.49 6.89
N ARG A 109 10.06 -9.55 7.38
CA ARG A 109 9.58 -8.58 8.38
C ARG A 109 10.45 -8.59 9.64
N ALA A 110 10.90 -9.75 10.07
CA ALA A 110 11.67 -9.89 11.30
C ALA A 110 13.04 -9.21 11.26
N THR A 111 13.53 -8.86 10.09
CA THR A 111 14.81 -8.16 9.93
C THR A 111 14.70 -6.66 10.18
N TYR A 112 13.49 -6.14 10.38
CA TYR A 112 13.25 -4.73 10.64
C TYR A 112 12.77 -4.49 12.07
N PHE A 113 13.07 -3.32 12.60
CA PHE A 113 12.73 -2.96 13.97
C PHE A 113 11.22 -2.74 14.16
N SER A 114 10.53 -2.22 13.16
CA SER A 114 9.10 -1.91 13.24
C SER A 114 8.39 -2.17 11.93
N ASP A 115 7.06 -2.24 11.98
CA ASP A 115 6.22 -2.39 10.79
C ASP A 115 6.41 -1.21 9.82
N GLY A 116 6.54 0.00 10.35
CA GLY A 116 6.78 1.19 9.55
C GLY A 116 8.10 1.14 8.81
N GLU A 117 9.16 0.74 9.50
CA GLU A 117 10.48 0.59 8.87
C GLU A 117 10.45 -0.44 7.75
N TYR A 118 9.79 -1.57 8.00
CA TYR A 118 9.65 -2.62 7.00
C TYR A 118 8.92 -2.12 5.76
N ALA A 119 7.73 -1.55 5.94
CA ALA A 119 6.90 -1.08 4.82
C ALA A 119 7.62 0.01 4.01
N ALA A 120 8.23 0.97 4.68
CA ALA A 120 8.98 2.04 4.02
C ALA A 120 10.15 1.47 3.22
N ALA A 121 10.89 0.51 3.79
CA ALA A 121 12.02 -0.12 3.11
C ALA A 121 11.61 -0.87 1.84
N VAL A 122 10.49 -1.60 1.89
CA VAL A 122 9.95 -2.28 0.70
C VAL A 122 9.64 -1.26 -0.40
N LEU A 123 9.15 -0.08 -0.02
CA LEU A 123 8.86 1.01 -0.95
C LEU A 123 10.12 1.81 -1.35
N GLY A 124 11.28 1.47 -0.82
CA GLY A 124 12.54 2.12 -1.17
C GLY A 124 12.76 3.47 -0.48
N MET A 125 12.17 3.66 0.69
CA MET A 125 12.23 4.92 1.42
C MET A 125 12.56 4.67 2.90
N GLY A 126 13.25 5.63 3.54
CA GLY A 126 13.47 5.57 4.98
C GLY A 126 12.21 5.90 5.74
N TRP A 127 11.98 5.22 6.88
CA TRP A 127 10.78 5.44 7.68
C TRP A 127 10.69 6.88 8.21
N ASP A 128 11.82 7.45 8.68
CA ASP A 128 11.84 8.82 9.18
C ASP A 128 11.47 9.82 8.08
N ASP A 129 11.98 9.61 6.88
CA ASP A 129 11.66 10.46 5.72
C ASP A 129 10.19 10.35 5.35
N MET A 130 9.66 9.13 5.38
CA MET A 130 8.24 8.91 5.06
C MET A 130 7.33 9.59 6.09
N GLN A 131 7.65 9.49 7.37
CA GLN A 131 6.89 10.17 8.41
C GLN A 131 6.97 11.69 8.27
N ALA A 132 8.15 12.23 7.92
CA ALA A 132 8.33 13.66 7.74
C ALA A 132 7.51 14.21 6.57
N GLN A 133 7.43 13.45 5.46
CA GLN A 133 6.75 13.90 4.25
C GLN A 133 5.27 13.56 4.21
N PHE A 134 4.88 12.44 4.82
CA PHE A 134 3.52 11.89 4.68
C PHE A 134 2.82 11.63 6.02
N GLY A 135 3.46 11.93 7.12
CA GLY A 135 2.84 11.83 8.44
C GLY A 135 1.86 12.98 8.69
N PRO A 136 1.07 12.89 9.77
CA PRO A 136 0.17 13.98 10.16
C PRO A 136 0.94 15.27 10.42
N ALA A 137 0.30 16.42 10.16
CA ALA A 137 0.93 17.74 10.36
C ALA A 137 1.46 17.94 11.79
N ASP A 138 0.73 17.42 12.78
CA ASP A 138 1.11 17.52 14.20
C ASP A 138 2.41 16.78 14.50
N ALA A 139 2.69 15.69 13.81
CA ALA A 139 3.91 14.90 13.99
C ALA A 139 5.13 15.53 13.31
N GLN A 140 4.92 16.53 12.45
CA GLN A 140 5.97 17.21 11.70
C GLN A 140 6.44 18.50 12.37
N SER A 141 5.74 18.94 13.38
CA SER A 141 6.06 20.20 14.08
C SER A 141 7.12 20.02 15.15
#